data_9aebb83d667d41d4b51b61ccb6a248ac
#
_entry.id   9aebb83d667d41d4b51b61ccb6a248ac
#
_cell.length_a   1.000
_cell.length_b   1.000
_cell.length_c   1.000
_cell.angle_alpha   90.00
_cell.angle_beta   90.00
_cell.angle_gamma   90.00
#
_symmetry.space_group_name_H-M   'P 1'
#
loop_
_entity.id
_entity.type
_entity.pdbx_description
1 polymer ?
#
loop_
_entity_poly.entity_id
_entity_poly.type
_entity_poly.pdbx_seq_one_letter_code
_entity_poly.pdbx_strand_id
1 'polypeptide(L)'
;VTGVQTCALPICSDIWDLKALYEGANVQRLVASVTIMESLPIREWAKGGELLLTSSRTLPENEQDLLELLHDMQRLSTAALAVKCRETDEHMARVKRLSILAQEWQIPIFLIPPQRTYLSLTNAINRLLSLADEQDTLKEYLMRYLLLSTDPFKDLIVRRCTQSLQLALFQNELQLIQFQIDRESTNAQLSEQKRYSIFLHVCTIYERMKQQHLLHDFLFMHTNTAIYT
;
A
#
# COMPACT_ATOMS: atom_id res chain seq x y z
N VAL A 1 2.27 18.86 -0.98
CA VAL A 1 1.47 17.63 -0.95
C VAL A 1 2.45 16.49 -0.98
N THR A 2 2.52 15.77 0.09
CA THR A 2 3.43 14.67 0.37
C THR A 2 3.18 13.52 -0.60
N GLY A 3 4.24 12.96 -1.17
CA GLY A 3 4.23 11.70 -1.90
C GLY A 3 3.59 10.60 -1.04
N VAL A 4 2.98 9.62 -1.68
CA VAL A 4 2.34 8.52 -0.97
C VAL A 4 3.42 7.55 -0.52
N GLN A 5 3.61 7.47 0.79
CA GLN A 5 4.50 6.50 1.41
C GLN A 5 3.93 5.10 1.24
N THR A 6 4.63 4.22 0.55
CA THR A 6 4.19 2.82 0.41
C THR A 6 5.34 1.85 0.64
N CYS A 7 5.04 0.72 1.27
CA CYS A 7 5.96 -0.40 1.43
C CYS A 7 5.27 -1.68 0.96
N ALA A 8 5.99 -2.54 0.24
CA ALA A 8 5.42 -3.81 -0.16
C ALA A 8 5.15 -4.71 1.05
N LEU A 9 3.95 -5.29 1.11
CA LEU A 9 3.50 -6.09 2.24
C LEU A 9 4.43 -7.28 2.59
N PRO A 10 5.09 -7.98 1.62
CA PRO A 10 6.05 -9.05 1.95
C PRO A 10 7.21 -8.57 2.79
N ILE A 11 7.79 -7.41 2.46
CA ILE A 11 8.90 -6.82 3.24
C ILE A 11 8.43 -6.55 4.67
N CYS A 12 7.21 -6.08 4.81
CA CYS A 12 6.61 -5.81 6.10
C CYS A 12 6.42 -7.09 6.92
N SER A 13 5.87 -8.16 6.32
CA SER A 13 5.57 -9.40 7.03
C SER A 13 6.83 -10.12 7.53
N ASP A 14 7.87 -10.19 6.71
CA ASP A 14 9.12 -10.90 7.04
C ASP A 14 9.92 -10.19 8.13
N ILE A 15 9.97 -8.84 8.08
CA ILE A 15 10.72 -8.05 9.08
C ILE A 15 10.03 -8.09 10.46
N TRP A 16 8.71 -8.33 10.53
CA TRP A 16 7.97 -8.24 11.79
C TRP A 16 7.47 -9.56 12.32
N ASP A 17 7.88 -10.66 11.73
CA ASP A 17 7.44 -12.02 12.10
C ASP A 17 5.92 -12.18 12.05
N LEU A 18 5.24 -11.47 11.16
CA LEU A 18 3.80 -11.60 11.00
C LEU A 18 3.49 -12.93 10.30
N LYS A 19 2.73 -13.79 10.95
CA LYS A 19 2.36 -15.08 10.39
C LYS A 19 1.10 -14.95 9.52
N ALA A 20 1.23 -15.21 8.22
CA ALA A 20 0.07 -15.30 7.34
C ALA A 20 -0.85 -16.45 7.77
N LEU A 21 -2.16 -16.21 7.80
CA LEU A 21 -3.15 -17.20 8.26
C LEU A 21 -3.64 -18.13 7.15
N TYR A 22 -3.36 -17.82 5.89
CA TYR A 22 -3.59 -18.73 4.76
C TYR A 22 -2.55 -18.52 3.66
N GLU A 23 -2.31 -19.55 2.85
CA GLU A 23 -1.43 -19.48 1.70
C GLU A 23 -2.13 -18.78 0.53
N GLY A 24 -1.37 -18.04 -0.29
CA GLY A 24 -1.93 -17.36 -1.46
C GLY A 24 -2.60 -16.01 -1.14
N ALA A 25 -2.47 -15.51 0.10
CA ALA A 25 -2.81 -14.12 0.38
C ALA A 25 -2.13 -13.20 -0.65
N ASN A 26 -2.86 -12.23 -1.19
CA ASN A 26 -2.29 -11.27 -2.13
C ASN A 26 -1.30 -10.34 -1.38
N VAL A 27 -0.11 -10.89 -1.11
CA VAL A 27 0.98 -10.22 -0.38
C VAL A 27 1.61 -9.06 -1.16
N GLN A 28 1.24 -8.87 -2.43
CA GLN A 28 1.76 -7.80 -3.29
C GLN A 28 1.03 -6.45 -3.11
N ARG A 29 0.17 -6.33 -2.09
CA ARG A 29 -0.48 -5.06 -1.77
C ARG A 29 0.53 -4.09 -1.17
N LEU A 30 0.39 -2.82 -1.53
CA LEU A 30 1.20 -1.74 -0.97
C LEU A 30 0.60 -1.26 0.35
N VAL A 31 1.45 -1.06 1.34
CA VAL A 31 1.09 -0.47 2.63
C VAL A 31 1.43 1.02 2.59
N ALA A 32 0.44 1.87 2.74
CA ALA A 32 0.60 3.33 2.74
C ALA A 32 0.67 3.90 4.16
N SER A 33 0.04 3.22 5.10
CA SER A 33 0.05 3.62 6.52
C SER A 33 -0.28 2.42 7.41
N VAL A 34 -0.08 2.58 8.71
CA VAL A 34 -0.51 1.61 9.72
C VAL A 34 -1.47 2.28 10.70
N THR A 35 -2.58 1.62 10.98
CA THR A 35 -3.61 2.15 11.88
C THR A 35 -4.14 1.06 12.79
N ILE A 36 -4.40 1.40 14.05
CA ILE A 36 -5.04 0.49 15.00
C ILE A 36 -6.55 0.59 14.80
N MET A 37 -7.17 -0.55 14.46
CA MET A 37 -8.62 -0.66 14.36
C MET A 37 -9.22 -0.86 15.75
N GLU A 38 -9.88 0.17 16.26
CA GLU A 38 -10.53 0.17 17.57
C GLU A 38 -12.05 0.07 17.48
N SER A 39 -12.62 0.43 16.31
CA SER A 39 -14.07 0.46 16.11
C SER A 39 -14.47 0.07 14.69
N LEU A 40 -15.71 -0.33 14.54
CA LEU A 40 -16.40 -0.62 13.30
C LEU A 40 -17.59 0.35 13.13
N PRO A 41 -18.04 0.65 11.92
CA PRO A 41 -17.47 0.20 10.62
C PRO A 41 -16.22 1.01 10.21
N ILE A 42 -15.27 0.34 9.56
CA ILE A 42 -14.01 0.98 9.13
C ILE A 42 -14.18 2.04 8.05
N ARG A 43 -15.26 1.98 7.28
CA ARG A 43 -15.59 2.95 6.22
C ARG A 43 -15.74 4.40 6.70
N GLU A 44 -15.95 4.61 8.00
CA GLU A 44 -16.14 5.94 8.58
C GLU A 44 -14.81 6.68 8.80
N TRP A 45 -13.70 5.95 8.95
CA TRP A 45 -12.43 6.55 9.32
C TRP A 45 -11.21 6.07 8.50
N ALA A 46 -11.25 4.86 7.91
CA ALA A 46 -10.13 4.36 7.11
C ALA A 46 -10.07 5.08 5.75
N LYS A 47 -8.85 5.36 5.28
CA LYS A 47 -8.58 6.13 4.05
C LYS A 47 -8.21 5.26 2.85
N GLY A 48 -7.82 4.00 3.10
CA GLY A 48 -7.35 3.06 2.09
C GLY A 48 -5.81 2.90 2.10
N GLY A 49 -5.36 1.71 1.74
CA GLY A 49 -3.93 1.36 1.77
C GLY A 49 -3.36 1.12 3.17
N GLU A 50 -4.20 1.09 4.21
CA GLU A 50 -3.73 0.83 5.57
C GLU A 50 -3.42 -0.65 5.80
N LEU A 51 -2.36 -0.93 6.58
CA LEU A 51 -2.24 -2.14 7.37
C LEU A 51 -2.97 -1.92 8.69
N LEU A 52 -4.12 -2.56 8.85
CA LEU A 52 -4.92 -2.47 10.07
C LEU A 52 -4.38 -3.42 11.14
N LEU A 53 -4.14 -2.90 12.34
CA LEU A 53 -3.76 -3.68 13.52
C LEU A 53 -4.96 -3.78 14.45
N THR A 54 -5.31 -4.98 14.92
CA THR A 54 -6.42 -5.15 15.85
C THR A 54 -6.20 -6.31 16.82
N SER A 55 -7.03 -6.40 17.84
CA SER A 55 -7.09 -7.57 18.71
C SER A 55 -8.23 -8.51 18.29
N SER A 56 -8.09 -9.79 18.59
CA SER A 56 -9.14 -10.77 18.37
C SER A 56 -10.47 -10.44 19.06
N ARG A 57 -10.40 -9.63 20.14
CA ARG A 57 -11.59 -9.18 20.90
C ARG A 57 -12.39 -8.09 20.19
N THR A 58 -11.75 -7.30 19.35
CA THR A 58 -12.39 -6.21 18.57
C THR A 58 -13.10 -6.76 17.32
N LEU A 59 -12.77 -7.99 16.89
CA LEU A 59 -13.42 -8.61 15.75
C LEU A 59 -14.89 -8.92 16.05
N PRO A 60 -15.79 -8.73 15.06
CA PRO A 60 -17.18 -9.10 15.17
C PRO A 60 -17.39 -10.57 15.54
N GLU A 61 -18.46 -10.86 16.28
CA GLU A 61 -18.80 -12.24 16.67
C GLU A 61 -19.57 -12.98 15.60
N ASN A 62 -20.47 -12.29 14.92
CA ASN A 62 -21.28 -12.89 13.88
C ASN A 62 -20.58 -12.82 12.50
N GLU A 63 -20.96 -13.74 11.62
CA GLU A 63 -20.36 -13.85 10.30
C GLU A 63 -20.72 -12.69 9.38
N GLN A 64 -21.91 -12.16 9.51
CA GLN A 64 -22.38 -11.08 8.65
C GLN A 64 -21.57 -9.80 8.85
N ASP A 65 -21.25 -9.47 10.09
CA ASP A 65 -20.39 -8.30 10.39
C ASP A 65 -18.93 -8.55 9.98
N LEU A 66 -18.44 -9.82 10.02
CA LEU A 66 -17.14 -10.18 9.47
C LEU A 66 -17.11 -9.97 7.94
N LEU A 67 -18.16 -10.35 7.23
CA LEU A 67 -18.29 -10.12 5.79
C LEU A 67 -18.40 -8.63 5.47
N GLU A 68 -19.13 -7.84 6.28
CA GLU A 68 -19.19 -6.38 6.13
C GLU A 68 -17.81 -5.74 6.33
N LEU A 69 -17.03 -6.17 7.31
CA LEU A 69 -15.64 -5.74 7.51
C LEU A 69 -14.79 -6.04 6.26
N LEU A 70 -14.86 -7.25 5.72
CA LEU A 70 -14.11 -7.64 4.52
C LEU A 70 -14.54 -6.84 3.29
N HIS A 71 -15.85 -6.60 3.13
CA HIS A 71 -16.38 -5.76 2.07
C HIS A 71 -15.86 -4.32 2.16
N ASP A 72 -15.87 -3.74 3.37
CA ASP A 72 -15.31 -2.40 3.59
C ASP A 72 -13.80 -2.38 3.30
N MET A 73 -13.04 -3.39 3.72
CA MET A 73 -11.61 -3.52 3.42
C MET A 73 -11.34 -3.59 1.91
N GLN A 74 -12.13 -4.38 1.19
CA GLN A 74 -12.02 -4.49 -0.26
C GLN A 74 -12.34 -3.15 -0.96
N ARG A 75 -13.42 -2.51 -0.56
CA ARG A 75 -13.88 -1.24 -1.14
C ARG A 75 -12.88 -0.11 -0.91
N LEU A 76 -12.25 -0.08 0.25
CA LEU A 76 -11.24 0.91 0.62
C LEU A 76 -9.84 0.55 0.10
N SER A 77 -9.65 -0.62 -0.52
CA SER A 77 -8.34 -1.13 -0.90
C SER A 77 -7.36 -1.18 0.28
N THR A 78 -7.84 -1.57 1.46
CA THR A 78 -7.01 -1.76 2.65
C THR A 78 -5.92 -2.79 2.36
N ALA A 79 -4.69 -2.54 2.78
CA ALA A 79 -3.55 -3.41 2.44
C ALA A 79 -3.66 -4.79 3.08
N ALA A 80 -3.93 -4.85 4.38
CA ALA A 80 -4.07 -6.10 5.13
C ALA A 80 -4.69 -5.85 6.51
N LEU A 81 -5.04 -6.93 7.20
CA LEU A 81 -5.43 -6.92 8.62
C LEU A 81 -4.48 -7.82 9.41
N ALA A 82 -3.86 -7.29 10.44
CA ALA A 82 -3.04 -8.04 11.38
C ALA A 82 -3.73 -8.13 12.76
N VAL A 83 -3.99 -9.34 13.20
CA VAL A 83 -4.78 -9.63 14.39
C VAL A 83 -3.88 -10.13 15.51
N LYS A 84 -3.92 -9.49 16.67
CA LYS A 84 -3.26 -9.98 17.88
C LYS A 84 -4.16 -10.98 18.59
N CYS A 85 -3.73 -12.24 18.58
CA CYS A 85 -4.43 -13.33 19.24
C CYS A 85 -3.42 -14.36 19.74
N ARG A 86 -3.66 -14.95 20.91
CA ARG A 86 -2.89 -16.10 21.40
C ARG A 86 -3.52 -17.38 20.83
N GLU A 87 -2.71 -18.39 20.52
CA GLU A 87 -3.20 -19.67 20.00
C GLU A 87 -4.18 -20.38 20.97
N THR A 88 -4.03 -20.13 22.27
CA THR A 88 -4.90 -20.63 23.34
C THR A 88 -6.09 -19.72 23.63
N ASP A 89 -6.25 -18.61 22.88
CA ASP A 89 -7.33 -17.66 23.10
C ASP A 89 -8.66 -18.26 22.59
N GLU A 90 -9.72 -18.09 23.37
CA GLU A 90 -11.08 -18.48 22.99
C GLU A 90 -11.56 -17.82 21.68
N HIS A 91 -10.98 -16.68 21.35
CA HIS A 91 -11.28 -15.94 20.13
C HIS A 91 -10.52 -16.44 18.88
N MET A 92 -9.64 -17.44 18.99
CA MET A 92 -8.88 -17.99 17.86
C MET A 92 -9.81 -18.60 16.79
N ALA A 93 -10.91 -19.20 17.20
CA ALA A 93 -11.90 -19.74 16.27
C ALA A 93 -12.47 -18.64 15.36
N ARG A 94 -12.72 -17.44 15.90
CA ARG A 94 -13.19 -16.27 15.16
C ARG A 94 -12.14 -15.77 14.15
N VAL A 95 -10.87 -15.72 14.58
CA VAL A 95 -9.75 -15.33 13.70
C VAL A 95 -9.58 -16.30 12.54
N LYS A 96 -9.68 -17.61 12.80
CA LYS A 96 -9.66 -18.65 11.75
C LYS A 96 -10.83 -18.51 10.78
N ARG A 97 -12.05 -18.26 11.29
CA ARG A 97 -13.22 -18.02 10.45
C ARG A 97 -13.04 -16.81 9.54
N LEU A 98 -12.56 -15.68 10.11
CA LEU A 98 -12.23 -14.49 9.33
C LEU A 98 -11.22 -14.81 8.23
N SER A 99 -10.18 -15.60 8.51
CA SER A 99 -9.16 -15.93 7.51
C SER A 99 -9.72 -16.78 6.36
N ILE A 100 -10.67 -17.68 6.64
CA ILE A 100 -11.36 -18.48 5.61
C ILE A 100 -12.19 -17.56 4.71
N LEU A 101 -13.00 -16.68 5.28
CA LEU A 101 -13.80 -15.72 4.52
C LEU A 101 -12.92 -14.77 3.70
N ALA A 102 -11.83 -14.27 4.29
CA ALA A 102 -10.91 -13.35 3.64
C ALA A 102 -10.18 -13.97 2.43
N GLN A 103 -10.03 -15.30 2.39
CA GLN A 103 -9.42 -16.00 1.27
C GLN A 103 -10.21 -15.82 -0.03
N GLU A 104 -11.53 -15.83 0.02
CA GLU A 104 -12.39 -15.59 -1.15
C GLU A 104 -12.20 -14.17 -1.72
N TRP A 105 -11.90 -13.22 -0.84
CA TRP A 105 -11.68 -11.81 -1.18
C TRP A 105 -10.22 -11.47 -1.44
N GLN A 106 -9.31 -12.44 -1.31
CA GLN A 106 -7.86 -12.26 -1.43
C GLN A 106 -7.32 -11.12 -0.52
N ILE A 107 -7.91 -10.99 0.67
CA ILE A 107 -7.49 -9.99 1.66
C ILE A 107 -6.48 -10.63 2.61
N PRO A 108 -5.23 -10.15 2.67
CA PRO A 108 -4.22 -10.72 3.56
C PRO A 108 -4.60 -10.56 5.03
N ILE A 109 -4.61 -11.68 5.76
CA ILE A 109 -4.82 -11.69 7.21
C ILE A 109 -3.59 -12.28 7.88
N PHE A 110 -3.04 -11.56 8.85
CA PHE A 110 -1.85 -11.94 9.59
C PHE A 110 -2.14 -12.11 11.07
N LEU A 111 -1.39 -12.99 11.72
CA LEU A 111 -1.33 -13.11 13.17
C LEU A 111 -0.14 -12.33 13.71
N ILE A 112 -0.39 -11.46 14.68
CA ILE A 112 0.67 -10.73 15.40
C ILE A 112 1.20 -11.61 16.51
N PRO A 113 2.51 -11.88 16.59
CA PRO A 113 3.11 -12.64 17.67
C PRO A 113 2.79 -12.02 19.05
N PRO A 114 2.51 -12.84 20.07
CA PRO A 114 2.10 -12.33 21.39
C PRO A 114 3.12 -11.37 22.04
N GLN A 115 4.41 -11.57 21.79
CA GLN A 115 5.51 -10.75 22.32
C GLN A 115 5.62 -9.37 21.66
N ARG A 116 5.03 -9.18 20.46
CA ARG A 116 5.05 -7.90 19.76
C ARG A 116 3.97 -6.97 20.31
N THR A 117 4.32 -5.72 20.56
CA THR A 117 3.36 -4.66 20.92
C THR A 117 2.89 -3.91 19.68
N TYR A 118 1.69 -3.33 19.72
CA TYR A 118 1.23 -2.45 18.63
C TYR A 118 2.20 -1.29 18.42
N LEU A 119 2.70 -0.69 19.49
CA LEU A 119 3.65 0.42 19.40
C LEU A 119 4.94 0.00 18.68
N SER A 120 5.50 -1.17 18.99
CA SER A 120 6.72 -1.65 18.30
C SER A 120 6.48 -1.90 16.82
N LEU A 121 5.32 -2.45 16.46
CA LEU A 121 4.94 -2.66 15.07
C LEU A 121 4.72 -1.33 14.35
N THR A 122 3.93 -0.43 14.91
CA THR A 122 3.65 0.88 14.34
C THR A 122 4.95 1.66 14.08
N ASN A 123 5.86 1.70 15.06
CA ASN A 123 7.13 2.39 14.90
C ASN A 123 8.01 1.76 13.81
N ALA A 124 8.08 0.43 13.76
CA ALA A 124 8.85 -0.27 12.73
C ALA A 124 8.29 -0.03 11.32
N ILE A 125 6.96 -0.09 11.17
CA ILE A 125 6.28 0.16 9.91
C ILE A 125 6.47 1.62 9.47
N ASN A 126 6.22 2.58 10.35
CA ASN A 126 6.39 3.99 10.04
C ASN A 126 7.83 4.32 9.64
N ARG A 127 8.83 3.67 10.27
CA ARG A 127 10.22 3.84 9.87
C ARG A 127 10.48 3.35 8.44
N LEU A 128 9.92 2.20 8.04
CA LEU A 128 10.04 1.71 6.67
C LEU A 128 9.30 2.59 5.67
N LEU A 129 8.11 3.06 6.04
CA LEU A 129 7.35 4.00 5.21
C LEU A 129 8.11 5.31 5.02
N SER A 130 8.75 5.85 6.06
CA SER A 130 9.58 7.06 5.96
C SER A 130 10.78 6.86 5.03
N LEU A 131 11.45 5.70 5.10
CA LEU A 131 12.55 5.38 4.19
C LEU A 131 12.09 5.24 2.73
N ALA A 132 10.90 4.66 2.52
CA ALA A 132 10.29 4.58 1.20
C ALA A 132 9.89 5.98 0.68
N ASP A 133 9.35 6.84 1.56
CA ASP A 133 8.96 8.22 1.22
C ASP A 133 10.15 9.08 0.74
N GLU A 134 11.29 8.96 1.40
CA GLU A 134 12.51 9.67 0.97
C GLU A 134 12.90 9.27 -0.46
N GLN A 135 12.84 7.98 -0.78
CA GLN A 135 13.12 7.50 -2.13
C GLN A 135 12.06 7.92 -3.14
N ASP A 136 10.79 7.84 -2.79
CA ASP A 136 9.68 8.20 -3.65
C ASP A 136 9.64 9.72 -3.90
N THR A 137 9.93 10.53 -2.89
CA THR A 137 10.09 11.97 -3.03
C THR A 137 11.21 12.31 -4.00
N LEU A 138 12.34 11.60 -3.92
CA LEU A 138 13.47 11.82 -4.83
C LEU A 138 13.12 11.35 -6.25
N LYS A 139 12.39 10.26 -6.42
CA LYS A 139 11.89 9.78 -7.72
C LYS A 139 10.92 10.79 -8.34
N GLU A 140 9.97 11.32 -7.55
CA GLU A 140 9.03 12.35 -8.02
C GLU A 140 9.76 13.63 -8.42
N TYR A 141 10.74 14.07 -7.63
CA TYR A 141 11.58 15.21 -7.97
C TYR A 141 12.34 14.97 -9.28
N LEU A 142 12.93 13.79 -9.45
CA LEU A 142 13.62 13.40 -10.66
C LEU A 142 12.69 13.44 -11.87
N MET A 143 11.47 12.91 -11.74
CA MET A 143 10.46 12.92 -12.80
C MET A 143 10.06 14.35 -13.18
N ARG A 144 9.80 15.21 -12.20
CA ARG A 144 9.51 16.64 -12.43
C ARG A 144 10.67 17.33 -13.13
N TYR A 145 11.89 17.07 -12.69
CA TYR A 145 13.09 17.65 -13.28
C TYR A 145 13.29 17.18 -14.72
N LEU A 146 13.10 15.89 -15.00
CA LEU A 146 13.15 15.33 -16.35
C LEU A 146 12.14 15.99 -17.30
N LEU A 147 10.92 16.20 -16.86
CA LEU A 147 9.84 16.72 -17.71
C LEU A 147 9.89 18.25 -17.88
N LEU A 148 10.23 18.97 -16.84
CA LEU A 148 10.01 20.42 -16.76
C LEU A 148 11.29 21.26 -16.82
N SER A 149 12.46 20.68 -16.53
CA SER A 149 13.69 21.46 -16.48
C SER A 149 14.26 21.76 -17.86
N THR A 150 14.66 23.02 -18.05
CA THR A 150 15.45 23.50 -19.20
C THR A 150 16.92 23.71 -18.85
N ASP A 151 17.36 23.20 -17.70
CA ASP A 151 18.73 23.34 -17.23
C ASP A 151 19.72 22.69 -18.20
N PRO A 152 20.80 23.38 -18.62
CA PRO A 152 21.83 22.83 -19.51
C PRO A 152 22.61 21.67 -18.85
N PHE A 153 22.62 21.56 -17.51
CA PHE A 153 23.24 20.46 -16.79
C PHE A 153 22.29 19.31 -16.43
N LYS A 154 21.08 19.33 -17.02
CA LYS A 154 20.02 18.34 -16.77
C LYS A 154 20.54 16.91 -16.81
N ASP A 155 21.27 16.54 -17.87
CA ASP A 155 21.79 15.18 -18.04
C ASP A 155 22.74 14.74 -16.94
N LEU A 156 23.57 15.64 -16.43
CA LEU A 156 24.50 15.35 -15.35
C LEU A 156 23.76 15.11 -14.02
N ILE A 157 22.77 15.96 -13.72
CA ILE A 157 21.96 15.87 -12.50
C ILE A 157 21.13 14.58 -12.54
N VAL A 158 20.48 14.31 -13.67
CA VAL A 158 19.67 13.10 -13.86
C VAL A 158 20.52 11.85 -13.69
N ARG A 159 21.73 11.78 -14.33
CA ARG A 159 22.65 10.64 -14.15
C ARG A 159 23.04 10.42 -12.69
N ARG A 160 23.33 11.49 -11.95
CA ARG A 160 23.66 11.38 -10.53
C ARG A 160 22.48 10.85 -9.68
N CYS A 161 21.29 11.42 -9.90
CA CYS A 161 20.09 10.97 -9.18
C CYS A 161 19.74 9.51 -9.50
N THR A 162 19.81 9.09 -10.77
CA THR A 162 19.54 7.71 -11.18
C THR A 162 20.54 6.72 -10.60
N GLN A 163 21.83 7.09 -10.53
CA GLN A 163 22.84 6.28 -9.86
C GLN A 163 22.57 6.14 -8.37
N SER A 164 22.20 7.23 -7.70
CA SER A 164 21.87 7.23 -6.27
C SER A 164 20.63 6.38 -5.97
N LEU A 165 19.65 6.40 -6.85
CA LEU A 165 18.39 5.61 -6.74
C LEU A 165 18.53 4.19 -7.31
N GLN A 166 19.69 3.83 -7.87
CA GLN A 166 19.95 2.57 -8.56
C GLN A 166 18.94 2.30 -9.71
N LEU A 167 18.48 3.36 -10.38
CA LEU A 167 17.55 3.26 -11.49
C LEU A 167 18.26 2.98 -12.80
N ALA A 168 17.72 2.09 -13.61
CA ALA A 168 18.26 1.71 -14.91
C ALA A 168 17.80 2.61 -16.09
N LEU A 169 17.47 3.88 -15.82
CA LEU A 169 16.82 4.79 -16.78
C LEU A 169 17.58 5.01 -18.09
N PHE A 170 18.91 4.90 -18.10
CA PHE A 170 19.71 5.14 -19.30
C PHE A 170 20.18 3.88 -20.03
N GLN A 171 19.75 2.71 -19.56
CA GLN A 171 20.12 1.43 -20.15
C GLN A 171 19.06 0.89 -21.13
N ASN A 172 17.84 1.45 -21.07
CA ASN A 172 16.68 0.96 -21.79
C ASN A 172 15.90 2.11 -22.45
N GLU A 173 14.95 1.77 -23.29
CA GLU A 173 13.98 2.72 -23.82
C GLU A 173 13.10 3.27 -22.69
N LEU A 174 12.86 4.59 -22.71
CA LEU A 174 11.97 5.28 -21.80
C LEU A 174 10.60 5.45 -22.45
N GLN A 175 9.56 5.10 -21.75
CA GLN A 175 8.20 5.36 -22.15
C GLN A 175 7.50 6.22 -21.11
N LEU A 176 6.92 7.34 -21.55
CA LEU A 176 6.09 8.20 -20.70
C LEU A 176 4.62 7.83 -20.90
N ILE A 177 3.94 7.44 -19.84
CA ILE A 177 2.52 7.14 -19.85
C ILE A 177 1.79 8.16 -18.97
N GLN A 178 0.70 8.71 -19.48
CA GLN A 178 -0.15 9.63 -18.75
C GLN A 178 -1.53 9.00 -18.56
N PHE A 179 -1.95 8.85 -17.30
CA PHE A 179 -3.31 8.48 -16.93
C PHE A 179 -4.07 9.75 -16.56
N GLN A 180 -5.01 10.15 -17.38
CA GLN A 180 -5.86 11.30 -17.11
C GLN A 180 -7.14 10.85 -16.40
N ILE A 181 -7.47 11.52 -15.30
CA ILE A 181 -8.73 11.27 -14.58
C ILE A 181 -9.81 12.08 -15.28
N ASP A 182 -10.72 11.38 -15.98
CA ASP A 182 -11.84 12.01 -16.67
C ASP A 182 -12.82 12.65 -15.65
N ARG A 183 -13.05 13.95 -15.81
CA ARG A 183 -13.96 14.73 -14.96
C ARG A 183 -15.40 14.76 -15.50
N GLU A 184 -15.59 14.40 -16.77
CA GLU A 184 -16.89 14.57 -17.41
C GLU A 184 -17.90 13.46 -17.05
N SER A 185 -17.44 12.29 -16.63
CA SER A 185 -18.32 11.16 -16.32
C SER A 185 -18.96 11.21 -14.94
N THR A 186 -18.54 12.13 -14.07
CA THR A 186 -19.13 12.29 -12.74
C THR A 186 -19.25 13.75 -12.37
N ASN A 187 -20.48 14.25 -12.22
CA ASN A 187 -20.83 15.56 -11.64
C ASN A 187 -20.36 15.74 -10.17
N ALA A 188 -19.54 14.85 -9.65
CA ALA A 188 -18.96 14.92 -8.33
C ALA A 188 -17.44 15.03 -8.46
N GLN A 189 -16.85 16.04 -7.82
CA GLN A 189 -15.42 16.04 -7.55
C GLN A 189 -15.04 14.68 -6.95
N LEU A 190 -14.21 13.92 -7.66
CA LEU A 190 -13.67 12.67 -7.11
C LEU A 190 -13.09 13.00 -5.74
N SER A 191 -13.59 12.34 -4.70
CA SER A 191 -13.07 12.53 -3.35
C SER A 191 -11.56 12.24 -3.35
N GLU A 192 -10.82 12.89 -2.50
CA GLU A 192 -9.37 12.66 -2.33
C GLU A 192 -9.08 11.18 -2.11
N GLN A 193 -9.94 10.47 -1.39
CA GLN A 193 -9.88 9.03 -1.18
C GLN A 193 -9.95 8.20 -2.46
N LYS A 194 -10.83 8.55 -3.40
CA LYS A 194 -10.92 7.83 -4.68
C LYS A 194 -9.69 8.06 -5.54
N ARG A 195 -9.16 9.28 -5.58
CA ARG A 195 -7.91 9.60 -6.30
C ARG A 195 -6.74 8.82 -5.74
N TYR A 196 -6.64 8.77 -4.43
CA TYR A 196 -5.63 8.00 -3.72
C TYR A 196 -5.73 6.50 -4.02
N SER A 197 -6.93 5.94 -4.00
CA SER A 197 -7.18 4.53 -4.36
C SER A 197 -6.75 4.22 -5.80
N ILE A 198 -7.04 5.11 -6.76
CA ILE A 198 -6.59 4.95 -8.16
C ILE A 198 -5.06 4.95 -8.23
N PHE A 199 -4.42 5.89 -7.57
CA PHE A 199 -2.96 5.98 -7.53
C PHE A 199 -2.32 4.70 -6.98
N LEU A 200 -2.83 4.18 -5.85
CA LEU A 200 -2.36 2.93 -5.26
C LEU A 200 -2.53 1.73 -6.22
N HIS A 201 -3.65 1.68 -6.95
CA HIS A 201 -3.87 0.64 -7.95
C HIS A 201 -2.83 0.71 -9.08
N VAL A 202 -2.56 1.91 -9.59
CA VAL A 202 -1.53 2.11 -10.62
C VAL A 202 -0.17 1.65 -10.10
N CYS A 203 0.25 2.11 -8.92
CA CYS A 203 1.51 1.67 -8.31
C CYS A 203 1.58 0.14 -8.16
N THR A 204 0.49 -0.49 -7.70
CA THR A 204 0.44 -1.95 -7.54
C THR A 204 0.61 -2.68 -8.88
N ILE A 205 0.03 -2.17 -9.96
CA ILE A 205 0.19 -2.74 -11.31
C ILE A 205 1.65 -2.66 -11.75
N TYR A 206 2.29 -1.50 -11.60
CA TYR A 206 3.68 -1.31 -12.01
C TYR A 206 4.65 -2.14 -11.19
N GLU A 207 4.48 -2.23 -9.88
CA GLU A 207 5.28 -3.12 -9.03
C GLU A 207 5.13 -4.59 -9.45
N ARG A 208 3.93 -5.03 -9.79
CA ARG A 208 3.69 -6.38 -10.31
C ARG A 208 4.40 -6.61 -11.65
N MET A 209 4.34 -5.64 -12.56
CA MET A 209 5.04 -5.70 -13.85
C MET A 209 6.55 -5.78 -13.65
N LYS A 210 7.11 -5.03 -12.70
CA LYS A 210 8.53 -5.09 -12.34
C LYS A 210 8.90 -6.48 -11.79
N GLN A 211 8.10 -7.05 -10.90
CA GLN A 211 8.33 -8.40 -10.38
C GLN A 211 8.23 -9.48 -11.45
N GLN A 212 7.41 -9.29 -12.48
CA GLN A 212 7.29 -10.18 -13.63
C GLN A 212 8.35 -9.93 -14.70
N HIS A 213 9.32 -9.06 -14.46
CA HIS A 213 10.35 -8.64 -15.42
C HIS A 213 9.80 -8.06 -16.73
N LEU A 214 8.57 -7.53 -16.70
CA LEU A 214 7.96 -6.86 -17.86
C LEU A 214 8.42 -5.41 -17.99
N LEU A 215 8.93 -4.83 -16.90
CA LEU A 215 9.63 -3.56 -16.91
C LEU A 215 10.79 -3.60 -15.91
N HIS A 216 11.82 -2.79 -16.15
CA HIS A 216 13.01 -2.74 -15.31
C HIS A 216 12.82 -1.83 -14.10
N ASP A 217 12.29 -0.63 -14.36
CA ASP A 217 12.06 0.36 -13.32
C ASP A 217 11.00 1.36 -13.76
N PHE A 218 10.43 2.10 -12.82
CA PHE A 218 9.47 3.15 -13.11
C PHE A 218 9.62 4.33 -12.18
N LEU A 219 9.24 5.48 -12.67
CA LEU A 219 9.07 6.71 -11.92
C LEU A 219 7.61 7.12 -12.01
N PHE A 220 7.13 7.83 -11.02
CA PHE A 220 5.80 8.39 -11.08
C PHE A 220 5.74 9.81 -10.52
N MET A 221 4.81 10.56 -11.06
CA MET A 221 4.43 11.88 -10.57
C MET A 221 2.91 11.98 -10.63
N HIS A 222 2.31 12.46 -9.58
CA HIS A 222 0.87 12.71 -9.59
C HIS A 222 0.56 14.19 -9.50
N THR A 223 -0.54 14.56 -10.13
CA THR A 223 -1.11 15.90 -10.06
C THR A 223 -2.58 15.80 -9.66
N ASN A 224 -3.23 16.94 -9.49
CA ASN A 224 -4.67 16.93 -9.19
C ASN A 224 -5.55 16.34 -10.31
N THR A 225 -5.01 16.12 -11.50
CA THR A 225 -5.77 15.71 -12.70
C THR A 225 -5.20 14.51 -13.42
N ALA A 226 -3.95 14.13 -13.16
CA ALA A 226 -3.28 13.06 -13.90
C ALA A 226 -2.20 12.37 -13.06
N ILE A 227 -1.88 11.13 -13.44
CA ILE A 227 -0.74 10.36 -12.98
C ILE A 227 0.17 10.18 -14.20
N TYR A 228 1.46 10.46 -14.04
CA TYR A 228 2.50 10.24 -15.04
C TYR A 228 3.42 9.13 -14.54
N THR A 229 3.76 8.19 -15.40
CA THR A 229 4.68 7.08 -15.09
C THR A 229 5.70 6.90 -16.20
#